data_d89ce6855e54864320e3bb5f6e6176d6
#
_entry.id   d89ce6855e54864320e3bb5f6e6176d6
#
_cell.length_a   1.000
_cell.length_b   1.000
_cell.length_c   1.000
_cell.angle_alpha   90.00
_cell.angle_beta   90.00
_cell.angle_gamma   90.00
#
_symmetry.space_group_name_H-M   'P 1'
#
loop_
_entity.id
_entity.type
_entity.pdbx_description
1 polymer ?
#
loop_
_entity_poly.entity_id
_entity_poly.type
_entity_poly.pdbx_seq_one_letter_code
_entity_poly.pdbx_strand_id
1 'polypeptide(L)'
;MTFLKHNHISLRQLSDKTLAFLVSLLLVFVLAAPFAPVTTVLAENISSHKSSVTDEPKLTEATTAIVTDAQGNVLWSKNPDQELPMASITKVMTAIVALDSGVNLDEPCKISVPDLEEGSQVAGLTSDDTPTLRQLIMMMLVYSANDAAYNIAVNVSGSQQAFVDQMNKKAAEIGMTHTQFQNPHGLDADGHYSTARDLALMGRYAREHYPLIASAVHTRSYTITVGGEQRTFHSTDDLMDTYRGLLGIKTGAEDSGTAFLGASMRGNITLYTCVLGCETTQGRFDDTAILMNWAYRNYNRVSIQRADQIVQIRTSEDNFLLSAVVKPSTSTTYMAWPGSKDFTYQTSMLSPNYPVANNQLISSTDWSQDSAQVGSTMTQAHLTLWTIPAYNLFDLYSVAPYLFGRN
;
A
#
# COMPACT_ATOMS: atom_id res chain seq x y z
N MET A 1 -37.68 34.22 61.37
CA MET A 1 -36.32 34.16 61.94
C MET A 1 -36.21 32.87 62.70
N THR A 2 -35.65 31.82 62.12
CA THR A 2 -35.32 30.59 62.88
C THR A 2 -34.11 29.95 62.17
N PHE A 3 -33.03 29.85 62.94
CA PHE A 3 -31.71 29.41 62.52
C PHE A 3 -31.70 27.89 62.26
N LEU A 4 -31.26 27.47 61.07
CA LEU A 4 -30.85 26.12 60.77
C LEU A 4 -29.36 25.97 61.15
N LYS A 5 -29.07 25.22 62.23
CA LYS A 5 -27.75 24.80 62.62
C LYS A 5 -27.30 23.63 61.70
N HIS A 6 -26.24 23.85 60.95
CA HIS A 6 -25.51 22.77 60.26
C HIS A 6 -24.67 21.99 61.30
N ASN A 7 -25.03 20.75 61.48
CA ASN A 7 -24.20 19.83 62.24
C ASN A 7 -23.15 19.21 61.31
N HIS A 8 -21.94 19.69 61.36
CA HIS A 8 -20.76 18.97 60.81
C HIS A 8 -20.38 17.85 61.77
N ILE A 9 -20.69 16.61 61.37
CA ILE A 9 -20.17 15.42 62.08
C ILE A 9 -18.71 15.27 61.70
N SER A 10 -17.81 15.53 62.67
CA SER A 10 -16.37 15.31 62.51
C SER A 10 -16.07 13.80 62.60
N LEU A 11 -15.38 13.27 61.60
CA LEU A 11 -14.93 11.87 61.50
C LEU A 11 -14.05 11.42 62.73
N ARG A 12 -13.68 12.34 63.63
CA ARG A 12 -12.90 12.05 64.86
C ARG A 12 -13.72 11.52 66.04
N GLN A 13 -15.04 11.40 65.90
CA GLN A 13 -15.90 10.93 66.99
C GLN A 13 -16.53 9.54 66.77
N LEU A 14 -16.18 8.85 65.70
CA LEU A 14 -16.61 7.47 65.52
C LEU A 14 -15.76 6.54 66.40
N SER A 15 -16.42 5.77 67.29
CA SER A 15 -15.72 4.78 68.11
C SER A 15 -15.07 3.71 67.20
N ASP A 16 -13.95 3.15 67.60
CA ASP A 16 -13.23 2.11 66.88
C ASP A 16 -14.14 0.95 66.44
N LYS A 17 -15.19 0.67 67.21
CA LYS A 17 -16.19 -0.35 66.86
C LYS A 17 -17.11 0.03 65.70
N THR A 18 -17.43 1.33 65.56
CA THR A 18 -18.28 1.83 64.44
C THR A 18 -17.47 1.91 63.15
N LEU A 19 -16.20 2.27 63.24
CA LEU A 19 -15.29 2.26 62.11
C LEU A 19 -15.03 0.84 61.62
N ALA A 20 -14.80 -0.11 62.57
CA ALA A 20 -14.64 -1.53 62.24
C ALA A 20 -15.89 -2.13 61.60
N PHE A 21 -17.10 -1.73 62.06
CA PHE A 21 -18.36 -2.19 61.47
C PHE A 21 -18.59 -1.64 60.06
N LEU A 22 -18.28 -0.36 59.79
CA LEU A 22 -18.37 0.24 58.48
C LEU A 22 -17.36 -0.36 57.49
N VAL A 23 -16.14 -0.62 57.97
CA VAL A 23 -15.11 -1.31 57.19
C VAL A 23 -15.51 -2.76 56.89
N SER A 24 -16.10 -3.46 57.88
CA SER A 24 -16.60 -4.82 57.67
C SER A 24 -17.79 -4.86 56.71
N LEU A 25 -18.69 -3.87 56.77
CA LEU A 25 -19.82 -3.77 55.83
C LEU A 25 -19.36 -3.46 54.39
N LEU A 26 -18.34 -2.63 54.22
CA LEU A 26 -17.71 -2.39 52.91
C LEU A 26 -16.99 -3.64 52.37
N LEU A 27 -16.34 -4.42 53.25
CA LEU A 27 -15.71 -5.69 52.90
C LEU A 27 -16.73 -6.75 52.42
N VAL A 28 -17.91 -6.84 53.08
CA VAL A 28 -18.96 -7.78 52.70
C VAL A 28 -19.57 -7.44 51.33
N PHE A 29 -19.68 -6.15 50.98
CA PHE A 29 -20.15 -5.75 49.66
C PHE A 29 -19.14 -6.03 48.54
N VAL A 30 -17.84 -6.02 48.85
CA VAL A 30 -16.78 -6.34 47.87
C VAL A 30 -16.64 -7.87 47.66
N LEU A 31 -16.97 -8.68 48.70
CA LEU A 31 -16.89 -10.15 48.63
C LEU A 31 -18.11 -10.82 47.96
N ALA A 32 -19.20 -10.09 47.74
CA ALA A 32 -20.43 -10.61 47.14
C ALA A 32 -20.52 -10.41 45.61
N ALA A 33 -19.51 -9.85 44.97
CA ALA A 33 -19.47 -9.80 43.53
C ALA A 33 -19.17 -11.21 42.98
N PRO A 34 -20.02 -11.78 42.13
CA PRO A 34 -19.77 -13.10 41.57
C PRO A 34 -18.46 -13.08 40.78
N PHE A 35 -17.60 -14.06 41.05
CA PHE A 35 -16.44 -14.35 40.20
C PHE A 35 -16.96 -14.67 38.78
N ALA A 36 -17.02 -13.69 37.92
CA ALA A 36 -17.12 -13.98 36.50
C ALA A 36 -15.76 -14.58 36.07
N PRO A 37 -15.75 -15.75 35.41
CA PRO A 37 -14.53 -16.25 34.82
C PRO A 37 -13.98 -15.15 33.92
N VAL A 38 -12.67 -14.96 33.87
CA VAL A 38 -11.99 -14.06 32.95
C VAL A 38 -12.28 -14.60 31.56
N THR A 39 -13.43 -14.25 31.02
CA THR A 39 -13.63 -14.30 29.58
C THR A 39 -12.75 -13.21 29.03
N THR A 40 -11.79 -13.62 28.23
CA THR A 40 -11.11 -12.74 27.29
C THR A 40 -12.20 -11.91 26.58
N VAL A 41 -12.39 -10.68 27.03
CA VAL A 41 -13.24 -9.72 26.31
C VAL A 41 -12.50 -9.46 25.02
N LEU A 42 -12.93 -10.16 24.00
CA LEU A 42 -12.53 -9.88 22.62
C LEU A 42 -12.77 -8.40 22.38
N ALA A 43 -11.81 -7.75 21.78
CA ALA A 43 -11.83 -6.34 21.48
C ALA A 43 -13.00 -6.02 20.53
N GLU A 44 -14.18 -5.77 21.09
CA GLU A 44 -15.26 -5.09 20.41
C GLU A 44 -15.12 -3.61 20.66
N ASN A 45 -14.62 -2.96 19.70
CA ASN A 45 -14.74 -1.58 19.23
C ASN A 45 -13.45 -1.20 18.51
N ILE A 46 -13.08 -1.99 17.49
CA ILE A 46 -12.39 -1.41 16.37
C ILE A 46 -13.48 -0.58 15.68
N SER A 47 -13.44 0.73 15.86
CA SER A 47 -14.18 1.62 14.99
C SER A 47 -13.60 1.41 13.59
N SER A 48 -14.09 0.38 12.91
CA SER A 48 -13.86 0.22 11.49
C SER A 48 -14.59 1.36 10.83
N HIS A 49 -13.88 2.44 10.56
CA HIS A 49 -14.30 3.36 9.53
C HIS A 49 -14.17 2.61 8.20
N LYS A 50 -15.09 1.69 7.98
CA LYS A 50 -15.35 1.18 6.65
C LYS A 50 -15.74 2.41 5.84
N SER A 51 -14.85 2.87 4.96
CA SER A 51 -15.17 3.95 4.03
C SER A 51 -16.48 3.53 3.37
N SER A 52 -17.54 4.29 3.62
CA SER A 52 -18.81 4.06 2.93
C SER A 52 -18.48 4.17 1.45
N VAL A 53 -18.63 3.06 0.72
CA VAL A 53 -18.40 3.02 -0.72
C VAL A 53 -19.24 4.13 -1.33
N THR A 54 -18.58 5.21 -1.69
CA THR A 54 -19.16 6.18 -2.58
C THR A 54 -19.03 5.63 -3.98
N ASP A 55 -20.01 5.76 -4.81
CA ASP A 55 -20.18 5.28 -6.17
C ASP A 55 -18.93 4.67 -6.82
N GLU A 56 -19.09 3.49 -7.44
CA GLU A 56 -18.04 2.88 -8.27
C GLU A 56 -17.55 3.82 -9.39
N PRO A 57 -16.31 3.69 -9.86
CA PRO A 57 -15.82 4.50 -10.96
C PRO A 57 -16.63 4.18 -12.23
N LYS A 58 -17.18 5.22 -12.86
CA LYS A 58 -17.99 5.08 -14.09
C LYS A 58 -17.07 5.26 -15.29
N LEU A 59 -16.41 4.17 -15.69
CA LEU A 59 -15.61 4.17 -16.92
C LEU A 59 -16.52 4.22 -18.15
N THR A 60 -16.07 4.92 -19.17
CA THR A 60 -16.85 5.18 -20.38
C THR A 60 -16.55 4.21 -21.50
N GLU A 61 -15.29 3.83 -21.72
CA GLU A 61 -14.85 3.03 -22.87
C GLU A 61 -14.11 1.74 -22.47
N ALA A 62 -13.28 1.77 -21.42
CA ALA A 62 -12.39 0.66 -21.10
C ALA A 62 -13.14 -0.68 -20.94
N THR A 63 -12.74 -1.67 -21.73
CA THR A 63 -13.23 -3.05 -21.64
C THR A 63 -12.73 -3.71 -20.36
N THR A 64 -11.44 -3.53 -20.06
CA THR A 64 -10.82 -3.99 -18.80
C THR A 64 -10.11 -2.85 -18.11
N ALA A 65 -10.11 -2.87 -16.78
CA ALA A 65 -9.42 -1.85 -16.00
C ALA A 65 -9.01 -2.34 -14.62
N ILE A 66 -7.95 -1.76 -14.08
CA ILE A 66 -7.49 -2.01 -12.71
C ILE A 66 -6.85 -0.76 -12.13
N VAL A 67 -6.98 -0.57 -10.82
CA VAL A 67 -6.16 0.34 -10.04
C VAL A 67 -5.62 -0.39 -8.81
N THR A 68 -4.30 -0.25 -8.59
CA THR A 68 -3.59 -0.83 -7.46
C THR A 68 -2.81 0.25 -6.71
N ASP A 69 -2.48 -0.02 -5.45
CA ASP A 69 -1.52 0.77 -4.70
C ASP A 69 -0.07 0.33 -4.96
N ALA A 70 0.88 0.99 -4.27
CA ALA A 70 2.31 0.66 -4.36
C ALA A 70 2.65 -0.75 -3.84
N GLN A 71 1.82 -1.35 -2.99
CA GLN A 71 1.99 -2.71 -2.48
C GLN A 71 1.40 -3.78 -3.42
N GLY A 72 0.66 -3.35 -4.45
CA GLY A 72 -0.03 -4.24 -5.37
C GLY A 72 -1.44 -4.63 -4.92
N ASN A 73 -1.96 -4.02 -3.84
CA ASN A 73 -3.35 -4.24 -3.43
C ASN A 73 -4.30 -3.68 -4.49
N VAL A 74 -5.27 -4.49 -4.91
CA VAL A 74 -6.29 -4.08 -5.89
C VAL A 74 -7.34 -3.24 -5.17
N LEU A 75 -7.42 -1.95 -5.52
CA LEU A 75 -8.40 -1.02 -4.95
C LEU A 75 -9.75 -1.13 -5.67
N TRP A 76 -9.70 -1.32 -6.97
CA TRP A 76 -10.86 -1.59 -7.82
C TRP A 76 -10.44 -2.22 -9.15
N SER A 77 -11.34 -2.99 -9.78
CA SER A 77 -11.09 -3.58 -11.08
C SER A 77 -12.36 -3.89 -11.84
N LYS A 78 -12.25 -3.93 -13.17
CA LYS A 78 -13.27 -4.38 -14.14
C LYS A 78 -12.61 -5.40 -15.07
N ASN A 79 -13.06 -6.65 -15.06
CA ASN A 79 -12.52 -7.73 -15.91
C ASN A 79 -10.98 -7.79 -15.94
N PRO A 80 -10.26 -7.69 -14.79
CA PRO A 80 -8.82 -7.42 -14.78
C PRO A 80 -7.95 -8.53 -15.39
N ASP A 81 -8.50 -9.73 -15.53
CA ASP A 81 -7.80 -10.94 -16.02
C ASP A 81 -8.23 -11.33 -17.44
N GLN A 82 -9.03 -10.50 -18.11
CA GLN A 82 -9.38 -10.69 -19.52
C GLN A 82 -8.18 -10.38 -20.39
N GLU A 83 -7.79 -11.34 -21.22
CA GLU A 83 -6.69 -11.21 -22.18
C GLU A 83 -7.12 -10.33 -23.36
N LEU A 84 -6.35 -9.27 -23.61
CA LEU A 84 -6.56 -8.32 -24.72
C LEU A 84 -5.21 -7.92 -25.33
N PRO A 85 -5.19 -7.44 -26.58
CA PRO A 85 -4.04 -6.78 -27.17
C PRO A 85 -3.60 -5.60 -26.29
N MET A 86 -2.29 -5.48 -26.09
CA MET A 86 -1.71 -4.46 -25.18
C MET A 86 -1.02 -3.32 -25.96
N ALA A 87 -0.91 -3.44 -27.27
CA ALA A 87 -0.27 -2.47 -28.13
C ALA A 87 1.13 -2.08 -27.61
N SER A 88 1.51 -0.83 -27.81
CA SER A 88 2.83 -0.30 -27.40
C SER A 88 3.13 -0.32 -25.90
N ILE A 89 2.23 -0.77 -25.02
CA ILE A 89 2.56 -1.03 -23.62
C ILE A 89 3.65 -2.12 -23.52
N THR A 90 3.72 -3.02 -24.49
CA THR A 90 4.78 -4.00 -24.73
C THR A 90 6.19 -3.44 -24.52
N LYS A 91 6.43 -2.19 -24.95
CA LYS A 91 7.75 -1.54 -24.91
C LYS A 91 8.30 -1.36 -23.49
N VAL A 92 7.45 -1.43 -22.49
CA VAL A 92 7.91 -1.43 -21.08
C VAL A 92 8.67 -2.72 -20.79
N MET A 93 8.17 -3.89 -21.22
CA MET A 93 8.90 -5.16 -21.10
C MET A 93 10.20 -5.16 -21.91
N THR A 94 10.16 -4.59 -23.11
CA THR A 94 11.36 -4.42 -23.94
C THR A 94 12.45 -3.63 -23.21
N ALA A 95 12.08 -2.55 -22.53
CA ALA A 95 13.03 -1.77 -21.74
C ALA A 95 13.56 -2.58 -20.53
N ILE A 96 12.69 -3.33 -19.84
CA ILE A 96 13.10 -4.20 -18.71
C ILE A 96 14.15 -5.21 -19.17
N VAL A 97 13.88 -5.97 -20.23
CA VAL A 97 14.79 -7.01 -20.75
C VAL A 97 16.10 -6.39 -21.25
N ALA A 98 16.04 -5.24 -21.93
CA ALA A 98 17.23 -4.52 -22.36
C ALA A 98 18.13 -4.12 -21.19
N LEU A 99 17.55 -3.65 -20.09
CA LEU A 99 18.29 -3.24 -18.90
C LEU A 99 18.84 -4.43 -18.10
N ASP A 100 18.14 -5.56 -18.09
CA ASP A 100 18.58 -6.80 -17.45
C ASP A 100 19.70 -7.53 -18.21
N SER A 101 19.88 -7.22 -19.49
CA SER A 101 20.85 -7.89 -20.35
C SER A 101 22.31 -7.67 -19.94
N GLY A 102 22.57 -6.61 -19.18
CA GLY A 102 23.94 -6.18 -18.81
C GLY A 102 24.72 -5.55 -19.94
N VAL A 103 24.13 -5.35 -21.12
CA VAL A 103 24.76 -4.61 -22.23
C VAL A 103 25.02 -3.16 -21.81
N ASN A 104 26.20 -2.64 -22.16
CA ASN A 104 26.54 -1.26 -21.84
C ASN A 104 25.57 -0.29 -22.51
N LEU A 105 24.87 0.50 -21.72
CA LEU A 105 23.85 1.44 -22.20
C LEU A 105 24.40 2.54 -23.10
N ASP A 106 25.68 2.85 -22.98
CA ASP A 106 26.36 3.92 -23.73
C ASP A 106 27.17 3.38 -24.90
N GLU A 107 27.04 2.07 -25.19
CA GLU A 107 27.61 1.42 -26.39
C GLU A 107 26.79 1.79 -27.63
N PRO A 108 27.45 2.18 -28.74
CA PRO A 108 26.78 2.42 -30.01
C PRO A 108 26.12 1.14 -30.55
N CYS A 109 24.86 1.24 -30.92
CA CYS A 109 24.10 0.15 -31.55
C CYS A 109 24.19 0.24 -33.08
N LYS A 110 24.28 -0.92 -33.71
CA LYS A 110 24.16 -1.03 -35.18
C LYS A 110 22.68 -1.03 -35.54
N ILE A 111 22.27 -0.15 -36.46
CA ILE A 111 20.90 -0.05 -36.89
C ILE A 111 20.63 -0.98 -38.09
N SER A 112 19.58 -1.76 -37.90
CA SER A 112 18.91 -2.52 -39.00
C SER A 112 17.54 -1.90 -39.21
N VAL A 113 17.23 -1.57 -40.46
CA VAL A 113 15.89 -1.02 -40.82
C VAL A 113 14.90 -2.17 -40.83
N PRO A 114 13.92 -2.22 -39.90
CA PRO A 114 12.94 -3.29 -39.86
C PRO A 114 11.88 -3.09 -41.00
N ASP A 115 11.33 -4.19 -41.44
CA ASP A 115 10.12 -4.19 -42.25
C ASP A 115 8.91 -4.10 -41.31
N LEU A 116 8.37 -2.90 -41.18
CA LEU A 116 7.21 -2.60 -40.32
C LEU A 116 6.04 -2.17 -41.17
N GLU A 117 4.84 -2.36 -40.67
CA GLU A 117 3.61 -1.92 -41.34
C GLU A 117 3.62 -0.43 -41.64
N GLU A 118 3.05 -0.05 -42.77
CA GLU A 118 2.92 1.35 -43.20
C GLU A 118 2.10 2.14 -42.16
N GLY A 119 2.59 3.32 -41.76
CA GLY A 119 1.97 4.13 -40.71
C GLY A 119 2.46 3.83 -39.32
N SER A 120 3.30 2.80 -39.13
CA SER A 120 3.91 2.52 -37.84
C SER A 120 4.69 3.73 -37.31
N GLN A 121 4.60 3.96 -35.97
CA GLN A 121 5.34 5.04 -35.34
C GLN A 121 6.83 4.71 -35.25
N VAL A 122 7.67 5.44 -35.97
CA VAL A 122 9.11 5.21 -36.05
C VAL A 122 9.91 6.48 -35.76
N ALA A 123 11.11 6.35 -35.18
CA ALA A 123 12.06 7.45 -35.07
C ALA A 123 12.71 7.81 -36.38
N GLY A 124 12.60 6.94 -37.41
CA GLY A 124 13.21 7.09 -38.72
C GLY A 124 14.71 6.82 -38.72
N LEU A 125 15.11 5.79 -37.96
CA LEU A 125 16.50 5.31 -37.86
C LEU A 125 16.95 4.71 -39.20
N THR A 126 18.17 5.03 -39.59
CA THR A 126 18.82 4.54 -40.82
C THR A 126 20.06 3.72 -40.46
N SER A 127 20.59 2.96 -41.43
CA SER A 127 21.81 2.17 -41.24
C SER A 127 23.06 3.00 -40.93
N ASP A 128 23.02 4.30 -41.19
CA ASP A 128 24.12 5.23 -40.94
C ASP A 128 24.09 5.81 -39.51
N ASP A 129 22.97 5.63 -38.82
CA ASP A 129 22.84 6.06 -37.41
C ASP A 129 23.52 5.08 -36.46
N THR A 130 24.11 5.63 -35.39
CA THR A 130 24.78 4.86 -34.34
C THR A 130 24.33 5.30 -32.97
N PRO A 131 23.00 5.27 -32.65
CA PRO A 131 22.51 5.62 -31.35
C PRO A 131 23.03 4.62 -30.30
N THR A 132 23.18 5.07 -29.06
CA THR A 132 23.48 4.16 -27.96
C THR A 132 22.22 3.39 -27.53
N LEU A 133 22.37 2.28 -26.80
CA LEU A 133 21.24 1.53 -26.28
C LEU A 133 20.33 2.41 -25.39
N ARG A 134 20.95 3.30 -24.58
CA ARG A 134 20.20 4.31 -23.79
C ARG A 134 19.34 5.21 -24.68
N GLN A 135 19.90 5.67 -25.77
CA GLN A 135 19.18 6.55 -26.71
C GLN A 135 18.01 5.84 -27.39
N LEU A 136 18.19 4.56 -27.76
CA LEU A 136 17.09 3.72 -28.28
C LEU A 136 15.98 3.55 -27.25
N ILE A 137 16.32 3.26 -25.98
CA ILE A 137 15.34 3.14 -24.90
C ILE A 137 14.55 4.45 -24.70
N MET A 138 15.26 5.60 -24.76
CA MET A 138 14.59 6.91 -24.62
C MET A 138 13.62 7.18 -25.77
N MET A 139 14.02 6.97 -27.03
CA MET A 139 13.14 7.14 -28.19
C MET A 139 11.94 6.19 -28.13
N MET A 140 12.17 4.94 -27.74
CA MET A 140 11.13 3.93 -27.61
C MET A 140 10.10 4.27 -26.52
N LEU A 141 10.53 4.71 -25.35
CA LEU A 141 9.60 4.98 -24.24
C LEU A 141 8.93 6.35 -24.33
N VAL A 142 9.63 7.40 -24.78
CA VAL A 142 9.08 8.76 -24.91
C VAL A 142 8.15 8.85 -26.12
N TYR A 143 8.65 8.51 -27.32
CA TYR A 143 7.96 8.70 -28.58
C TYR A 143 7.22 7.44 -29.05
N SER A 144 7.44 6.29 -28.39
CA SER A 144 6.86 5.00 -28.80
C SER A 144 7.45 4.42 -30.11
N ALA A 145 8.71 4.76 -30.46
CA ALA A 145 9.34 4.35 -31.70
C ALA A 145 9.46 2.82 -31.85
N ASN A 146 8.84 2.24 -32.88
CA ASN A 146 8.83 0.81 -33.17
C ASN A 146 10.18 0.31 -33.70
N ASP A 147 10.84 1.11 -34.55
CA ASP A 147 12.18 0.85 -35.09
C ASP A 147 13.24 0.85 -33.99
N ALA A 148 13.10 1.70 -32.95
CA ALA A 148 13.95 1.67 -31.77
C ALA A 148 13.76 0.38 -30.97
N ALA A 149 12.52 -0.06 -30.77
CA ALA A 149 12.21 -1.32 -30.07
C ALA A 149 12.80 -2.54 -30.79
N TYR A 150 12.65 -2.60 -32.10
CA TYR A 150 13.26 -3.64 -32.95
C TYR A 150 14.80 -3.65 -32.80
N ASN A 151 15.42 -2.48 -32.90
CA ASN A 151 16.87 -2.37 -32.83
C ASN A 151 17.42 -2.68 -31.43
N ILE A 152 16.69 -2.39 -30.37
CA ILE A 152 17.01 -2.89 -29.02
C ILE A 152 17.06 -4.42 -29.03
N ALA A 153 16.03 -5.07 -29.54
CA ALA A 153 15.96 -6.52 -29.55
C ALA A 153 17.13 -7.20 -30.28
N VAL A 154 17.46 -6.72 -31.50
CA VAL A 154 18.54 -7.32 -32.29
C VAL A 154 19.93 -7.01 -31.74
N ASN A 155 20.16 -5.84 -31.15
CA ASN A 155 21.45 -5.50 -30.55
C ASN A 155 21.67 -6.23 -29.19
N VAL A 156 20.62 -6.48 -28.44
CA VAL A 156 20.72 -7.14 -27.13
C VAL A 156 20.80 -8.67 -27.26
N SER A 157 20.01 -9.26 -28.17
CA SER A 157 19.85 -10.72 -28.21
C SER A 157 20.22 -11.35 -29.58
N GLY A 158 20.71 -10.54 -30.53
CA GLY A 158 21.11 -10.97 -31.86
C GLY A 158 19.94 -11.22 -32.82
N SER A 159 18.71 -11.42 -32.32
CA SER A 159 17.50 -11.54 -33.14
C SER A 159 16.25 -11.14 -32.35
N GLN A 160 15.20 -10.76 -33.10
CA GLN A 160 13.90 -10.45 -32.48
C GLN A 160 13.35 -11.66 -31.72
N GLN A 161 13.42 -12.87 -32.29
CA GLN A 161 12.88 -14.08 -31.66
C GLN A 161 13.58 -14.39 -30.32
N ALA A 162 14.91 -14.36 -30.31
CA ALA A 162 15.66 -14.61 -29.06
C ALA A 162 15.34 -13.58 -27.97
N PHE A 163 15.04 -12.35 -28.39
CA PHE A 163 14.62 -11.29 -27.43
C PHE A 163 13.19 -11.54 -26.92
N VAL A 164 12.26 -11.92 -27.78
CA VAL A 164 10.88 -12.27 -27.41
C VAL A 164 10.87 -13.45 -26.41
N ASP A 165 11.73 -14.45 -26.61
CA ASP A 165 11.87 -15.56 -25.66
C ASP A 165 12.30 -15.04 -24.27
N GLN A 166 13.19 -14.04 -24.22
CA GLN A 166 13.58 -13.40 -22.96
C GLN A 166 12.45 -12.55 -22.35
N MET A 167 11.64 -11.86 -23.19
CA MET A 167 10.46 -11.12 -22.70
C MET A 167 9.46 -12.06 -22.03
N ASN A 168 9.15 -13.20 -22.62
CA ASN A 168 8.24 -14.18 -22.07
C ASN A 168 8.80 -14.83 -20.79
N LYS A 169 10.10 -15.13 -20.76
CA LYS A 169 10.77 -15.60 -19.56
C LYS A 169 10.68 -14.55 -18.44
N LYS A 170 10.96 -13.29 -18.73
CA LYS A 170 10.86 -12.19 -17.75
C LYS A 170 9.42 -12.00 -17.26
N ALA A 171 8.42 -12.10 -18.13
CA ALA A 171 7.02 -12.04 -17.75
C ALA A 171 6.68 -13.11 -16.68
N ALA A 172 7.11 -14.36 -16.92
CA ALA A 172 6.94 -15.45 -15.96
C ALA A 172 7.67 -15.18 -14.63
N GLU A 173 8.91 -14.65 -14.67
CA GLU A 173 9.71 -14.32 -13.48
C GLU A 173 9.04 -13.28 -12.58
N ILE A 174 8.38 -12.27 -13.15
CA ILE A 174 7.69 -11.22 -12.39
C ILE A 174 6.23 -11.58 -12.06
N GLY A 175 5.73 -12.72 -12.52
CA GLY A 175 4.40 -13.25 -12.20
C GLY A 175 3.28 -12.81 -13.14
N MET A 176 3.58 -12.40 -14.39
CA MET A 176 2.60 -12.10 -15.44
C MET A 176 2.10 -13.41 -16.08
N THR A 177 1.15 -14.09 -15.43
CA THR A 177 0.74 -15.45 -15.79
C THR A 177 -0.23 -15.52 -16.96
N HIS A 178 -0.80 -14.38 -17.38
CA HIS A 178 -1.74 -14.25 -18.49
C HIS A 178 -1.20 -13.28 -19.56
N THR A 179 0.09 -13.41 -19.87
CA THR A 179 0.77 -12.52 -20.83
C THR A 179 1.64 -13.34 -21.76
N GLN A 180 1.56 -13.02 -23.04
CA GLN A 180 2.40 -13.60 -24.08
C GLN A 180 2.87 -12.50 -25.04
N PHE A 181 4.17 -12.39 -25.24
CA PHE A 181 4.78 -11.48 -26.20
C PHE A 181 5.14 -12.23 -27.49
N GLN A 182 4.93 -11.56 -28.65
CA GLN A 182 5.32 -12.05 -29.99
C GLN A 182 6.32 -11.13 -30.69
N ASN A 183 6.41 -9.88 -30.22
CA ASN A 183 7.33 -8.87 -30.77
C ASN A 183 7.73 -7.87 -29.68
N PRO A 184 8.81 -7.07 -29.90
CA PRO A 184 9.30 -6.10 -28.92
C PRO A 184 8.59 -4.73 -28.99
N HIS A 185 7.78 -4.46 -29.99
CA HIS A 185 7.21 -3.14 -30.24
C HIS A 185 5.72 -3.03 -29.92
N GLY A 186 4.96 -4.14 -29.96
CA GLY A 186 3.55 -4.19 -29.61
C GLY A 186 2.58 -4.03 -30.78
N LEU A 187 3.03 -4.15 -32.04
CA LEU A 187 2.13 -4.28 -33.18
C LEU A 187 1.30 -5.55 -33.03
N ASP A 188 0.07 -5.52 -33.50
CA ASP A 188 -0.86 -6.64 -33.40
C ASP A 188 -0.28 -7.90 -34.04
N ALA A 189 -0.37 -9.01 -33.35
CA ALA A 189 0.07 -10.33 -33.81
C ALA A 189 -0.71 -11.42 -33.08
N ASP A 190 -0.93 -12.55 -33.76
CA ASP A 190 -1.61 -13.70 -33.16
C ASP A 190 -0.85 -14.16 -31.91
N GLY A 191 -1.56 -14.26 -30.80
CA GLY A 191 -0.96 -14.67 -29.53
C GLY A 191 -0.18 -13.56 -28.80
N HIS A 192 -0.31 -12.28 -29.21
CA HIS A 192 0.26 -11.12 -28.52
C HIS A 192 -0.78 -10.48 -27.61
N TYR A 193 -0.79 -10.84 -26.34
CA TYR A 193 -1.81 -10.39 -25.40
C TYR A 193 -1.28 -10.20 -23.98
N SER A 194 -2.04 -9.48 -23.18
CA SER A 194 -1.86 -9.37 -21.73
C SER A 194 -3.18 -9.06 -21.04
N THR A 195 -3.12 -8.84 -19.73
CA THR A 195 -4.26 -8.46 -18.91
C THR A 195 -3.98 -7.13 -18.20
N ALA A 196 -5.05 -6.43 -17.79
CA ALA A 196 -4.87 -5.20 -17.03
C ALA A 196 -4.11 -5.44 -15.71
N ARG A 197 -4.29 -6.62 -15.09
CA ARG A 197 -3.56 -7.02 -13.87
C ARG A 197 -2.06 -7.19 -14.13
N ASP A 198 -1.70 -7.96 -15.13
CA ASP A 198 -0.30 -8.24 -15.45
C ASP A 198 0.44 -6.97 -15.87
N LEU A 199 -0.22 -6.10 -16.64
CA LEU A 199 0.38 -4.82 -17.05
C LEU A 199 0.55 -3.85 -15.88
N ALA A 200 -0.40 -3.78 -14.95
CA ALA A 200 -0.23 -2.98 -13.73
C ALA A 200 0.94 -3.50 -12.87
N LEU A 201 1.08 -4.82 -12.75
CA LEU A 201 2.23 -5.46 -12.09
C LEU A 201 3.54 -5.10 -12.79
N MET A 202 3.60 -5.22 -14.13
CA MET A 202 4.76 -4.84 -14.94
C MET A 202 5.12 -3.36 -14.76
N GLY A 203 4.14 -2.46 -14.81
CA GLY A 203 4.35 -1.02 -14.66
C GLY A 203 4.92 -0.67 -13.29
N ARG A 204 4.42 -1.28 -12.23
CA ARG A 204 4.96 -1.15 -10.87
C ARG A 204 6.39 -1.66 -10.81
N TYR A 205 6.63 -2.89 -11.24
CA TYR A 205 7.96 -3.50 -11.28
C TYR A 205 8.97 -2.63 -12.03
N ALA A 206 8.61 -2.16 -13.23
CA ALA A 206 9.46 -1.32 -14.07
C ALA A 206 9.87 -0.02 -13.35
N ARG A 207 8.94 0.67 -12.72
CA ARG A 207 9.23 1.94 -12.07
C ARG A 207 10.03 1.79 -10.76
N GLU A 208 9.78 0.71 -10.02
CA GLU A 208 10.46 0.46 -8.75
C GLU A 208 11.90 -0.03 -8.92
N HIS A 209 12.19 -0.80 -9.98
CA HIS A 209 13.49 -1.44 -10.16
C HIS A 209 14.42 -0.72 -11.17
N TYR A 210 13.85 0.08 -12.10
CA TYR A 210 14.64 0.68 -13.19
C TYR A 210 14.50 2.21 -13.23
N PRO A 211 15.44 2.95 -12.61
CA PRO A 211 15.40 4.42 -12.60
C PRO A 211 15.40 5.05 -14.00
N LEU A 212 16.04 4.40 -14.99
CA LEU A 212 16.01 4.88 -16.38
C LEU A 212 14.61 4.81 -16.97
N ILE A 213 13.87 3.71 -16.73
CA ILE A 213 12.46 3.61 -17.18
C ILE A 213 11.64 4.69 -16.49
N ALA A 214 11.74 4.79 -15.15
CA ALA A 214 10.99 5.79 -14.37
C ALA A 214 11.24 7.23 -14.86
N SER A 215 12.46 7.54 -15.28
CA SER A 215 12.83 8.84 -15.87
C SER A 215 12.27 9.02 -17.28
N ALA A 216 12.46 8.01 -18.15
CA ALA A 216 12.06 8.08 -19.54
C ALA A 216 10.53 8.25 -19.70
N VAL A 217 9.72 7.48 -18.97
CA VAL A 217 8.26 7.53 -19.05
C VAL A 217 7.65 8.81 -18.45
N HIS A 218 8.45 9.63 -17.79
CA HIS A 218 8.06 10.95 -17.27
C HIS A 218 8.70 12.11 -18.06
N THR A 219 9.35 11.80 -19.18
CA THR A 219 10.01 12.78 -20.04
C THR A 219 9.04 13.26 -21.14
N ARG A 220 8.80 14.58 -21.20
CA ARG A 220 7.87 15.21 -22.16
C ARG A 220 8.41 15.26 -23.57
N SER A 221 9.72 15.48 -23.70
CA SER A 221 10.37 15.51 -25.01
C SER A 221 11.84 15.07 -24.88
N TYR A 222 12.34 14.46 -25.93
CA TYR A 222 13.70 13.97 -26.01
C TYR A 222 14.33 14.39 -27.34
N THR A 223 15.45 15.11 -27.30
CA THR A 223 16.16 15.62 -28.50
C THR A 223 17.44 14.83 -28.71
N ILE A 224 17.64 14.35 -29.92
CA ILE A 224 18.79 13.55 -30.32
C ILE A 224 19.08 13.78 -31.82
N THR A 225 20.31 13.53 -32.26
CA THR A 225 20.69 13.53 -33.68
C THR A 225 20.36 12.16 -34.28
N VAL A 226 19.54 12.16 -35.35
CA VAL A 226 19.14 10.99 -36.16
C VAL A 226 19.25 11.36 -37.61
N GLY A 227 19.90 10.53 -38.44
CA GLY A 227 20.13 10.81 -39.86
C GLY A 227 20.96 12.06 -40.09
N GLY A 228 21.84 12.41 -39.17
CA GLY A 228 22.66 13.64 -39.24
C GLY A 228 21.92 14.92 -38.85
N GLU A 229 20.62 14.85 -38.54
CA GLU A 229 19.79 16.00 -38.16
C GLU A 229 19.35 15.91 -36.72
N GLN A 230 19.25 17.06 -36.04
CA GLN A 230 18.70 17.14 -34.69
C GLN A 230 17.18 17.02 -34.74
N ARG A 231 16.62 16.02 -34.07
CA ARG A 231 15.17 15.76 -33.99
C ARG A 231 14.73 15.77 -32.53
N THR A 232 13.54 16.31 -32.30
CA THR A 232 12.87 16.30 -30.98
C THR A 232 11.64 15.40 -31.04
N PHE A 233 11.64 14.37 -30.21
CA PHE A 233 10.55 13.43 -30.04
C PHE A 233 9.70 13.84 -28.85
N HIS A 234 8.38 13.95 -29.02
CA HIS A 234 7.45 14.32 -27.95
C HIS A 234 6.77 13.07 -27.37
N SER A 235 6.45 13.12 -26.09
CA SER A 235 5.69 12.07 -25.44
C SER A 235 4.33 11.91 -26.09
N THR A 236 3.85 10.67 -26.13
CA THR A 236 2.50 10.30 -26.57
C THR A 236 1.47 10.34 -25.43
N ASP A 237 1.90 10.73 -24.21
CA ASP A 237 1.09 10.76 -23.00
C ASP A 237 0.54 12.17 -22.74
N ASP A 238 -0.67 12.45 -23.25
CA ASP A 238 -1.33 13.76 -23.08
C ASP A 238 -1.81 14.01 -21.64
N LEU A 239 -1.95 12.96 -20.81
CA LEU A 239 -2.23 13.15 -19.37
C LEU A 239 -1.08 13.82 -18.62
N MET A 240 0.13 13.75 -19.17
CA MET A 240 1.32 14.32 -18.51
C MET A 240 1.20 15.83 -18.29
N ASP A 241 0.44 16.53 -19.13
CA ASP A 241 0.21 17.96 -19.03
C ASP A 241 -1.05 18.34 -18.24
N THR A 242 -2.01 17.43 -18.13
CA THR A 242 -3.35 17.72 -17.63
C THR A 242 -3.65 17.05 -16.28
N TYR A 243 -2.98 15.93 -15.94
CA TYR A 243 -3.25 15.20 -14.72
C TYR A 243 -2.18 15.42 -13.65
N ARG A 244 -2.57 16.13 -12.58
CA ARG A 244 -1.65 16.46 -11.49
C ARG A 244 -1.11 15.20 -10.80
N GLY A 245 0.22 15.08 -10.77
CA GLY A 245 0.92 13.99 -10.10
C GLY A 245 1.10 12.74 -10.98
N LEU A 246 0.83 12.84 -12.29
CA LEU A 246 1.13 11.74 -13.22
C LEU A 246 2.64 11.45 -13.24
N LEU A 247 2.99 10.17 -13.31
CA LEU A 247 4.35 9.66 -13.37
C LEU A 247 4.62 8.85 -14.67
N GLY A 248 3.70 8.91 -15.63
CA GLY A 248 3.70 8.11 -16.87
C GLY A 248 2.69 6.95 -16.71
N ILE A 249 2.76 5.86 -17.47
CA ILE A 249 3.94 5.12 -17.93
C ILE A 249 3.97 5.02 -19.47
N LYS A 250 2.89 4.39 -20.06
CA LYS A 250 2.93 4.11 -21.49
C LYS A 250 1.53 4.06 -22.13
N THR A 251 1.39 4.72 -23.26
CA THR A 251 0.24 4.63 -24.14
C THR A 251 0.36 3.41 -25.06
N GLY A 252 -0.78 2.84 -25.44
CA GLY A 252 -0.93 1.85 -26.50
C GLY A 252 -2.01 2.26 -27.49
N ALA A 253 -1.79 2.07 -28.78
CA ALA A 253 -2.79 2.28 -29.83
C ALA A 253 -2.44 1.38 -31.01
N GLU A 254 -3.39 0.54 -31.40
CA GLU A 254 -3.38 -0.30 -32.59
C GLU A 254 -4.82 -0.44 -33.10
N ASP A 255 -5.01 -1.12 -34.20
CA ASP A 255 -6.35 -1.35 -34.77
C ASP A 255 -7.29 -2.07 -33.81
N SER A 256 -6.73 -2.90 -32.94
CA SER A 256 -7.44 -3.63 -31.87
C SER A 256 -7.95 -2.74 -30.73
N GLY A 257 -7.62 -1.46 -30.70
CA GLY A 257 -8.05 -0.49 -29.70
C GLY A 257 -6.92 0.27 -29.02
N THR A 258 -7.31 1.12 -28.07
CA THR A 258 -6.36 1.96 -27.34
C THR A 258 -6.25 1.54 -25.86
N ALA A 259 -5.09 1.82 -25.26
CA ALA A 259 -4.75 1.41 -23.92
C ALA A 259 -3.86 2.45 -23.22
N PHE A 260 -3.90 2.45 -21.88
CA PHE A 260 -2.98 3.24 -21.08
C PHE A 260 -2.56 2.50 -19.82
N LEU A 261 -1.26 2.35 -19.65
CA LEU A 261 -0.64 1.93 -18.41
C LEU A 261 -0.18 3.18 -17.67
N GLY A 262 -0.78 3.49 -16.54
CA GLY A 262 -0.59 4.73 -15.81
C GLY A 262 0.02 4.52 -14.42
N ALA A 263 0.77 5.53 -13.97
CA ALA A 263 1.15 5.68 -12.57
C ALA A 263 0.96 7.14 -12.15
N SER A 264 0.57 7.34 -10.89
CA SER A 264 0.46 8.69 -10.35
C SER A 264 0.81 8.72 -8.87
N MET A 265 1.23 9.90 -8.36
CA MET A 265 1.53 10.10 -6.95
C MET A 265 0.91 11.41 -6.44
N ARG A 266 0.17 11.31 -5.33
CA ARG A 266 -0.33 12.47 -4.58
C ARG A 266 0.03 12.30 -3.09
N GLY A 267 0.78 13.25 -2.55
CA GLY A 267 1.40 13.09 -1.24
C GLY A 267 2.35 11.89 -1.25
N ASN A 268 2.12 10.93 -0.37
CA ASN A 268 2.88 9.67 -0.29
C ASN A 268 2.06 8.43 -0.73
N ILE A 269 0.98 8.64 -1.48
CA ILE A 269 0.18 7.58 -2.08
C ILE A 269 0.55 7.48 -3.55
N THR A 270 1.09 6.32 -3.96
CA THR A 270 1.35 5.99 -5.36
C THR A 270 0.31 4.98 -5.83
N LEU A 271 -0.27 5.24 -6.98
CA LEU A 271 -1.25 4.36 -7.65
C LEU A 271 -0.70 3.92 -9.00
N TYR A 272 -1.02 2.69 -9.37
CA TYR A 272 -0.81 2.14 -10.71
C TYR A 272 -2.15 1.75 -11.30
N THR A 273 -2.35 2.08 -12.58
CA THR A 273 -3.60 1.82 -13.31
C THR A 273 -3.30 1.20 -14.66
N CYS A 274 -4.20 0.36 -15.14
CA CYS A 274 -4.19 -0.07 -16.52
C CYS A 274 -5.62 -0.08 -17.06
N VAL A 275 -5.82 0.49 -18.23
CA VAL A 275 -7.06 0.43 -19.02
C VAL A 275 -6.74 -0.14 -20.41
N LEU A 276 -7.54 -1.11 -20.87
CA LEU A 276 -7.40 -1.76 -22.18
C LEU A 276 -8.74 -1.77 -22.91
N GLY A 277 -8.65 -1.83 -24.24
CA GLY A 277 -9.82 -1.95 -25.11
C GLY A 277 -10.70 -0.71 -25.07
N CYS A 278 -10.11 0.49 -25.02
CA CYS A 278 -10.82 1.74 -25.26
C CYS A 278 -10.93 1.97 -26.77
N GLU A 279 -12.03 2.59 -27.21
CA GLU A 279 -12.30 2.86 -28.61
C GLU A 279 -11.49 4.07 -29.11
N THR A 280 -11.33 5.09 -28.25
CA THR A 280 -10.69 6.34 -28.64
C THR A 280 -9.41 6.62 -27.86
N THR A 281 -8.53 7.41 -28.47
CA THR A 281 -7.31 7.92 -27.78
C THR A 281 -7.67 8.74 -26.55
N GLN A 282 -8.74 9.53 -26.60
CA GLN A 282 -9.16 10.34 -25.46
C GLN A 282 -9.78 9.47 -24.35
N GLY A 283 -10.57 8.45 -24.72
CA GLY A 283 -11.25 7.58 -23.75
C GLY A 283 -10.29 6.86 -22.81
N ARG A 284 -9.12 6.39 -23.29
CA ARG A 284 -8.11 5.78 -22.42
C ARG A 284 -7.57 6.76 -21.36
N PHE A 285 -7.48 8.05 -21.69
CA PHE A 285 -7.04 9.08 -20.76
C PHE A 285 -8.13 9.47 -19.76
N ASP A 286 -9.37 9.62 -20.26
CA ASP A 286 -10.53 9.97 -19.42
C ASP A 286 -10.81 8.84 -18.40
N ASP A 287 -10.85 7.60 -18.83
CA ASP A 287 -11.08 6.45 -17.95
C ASP A 287 -9.96 6.27 -16.94
N THR A 288 -8.71 6.50 -17.34
CA THR A 288 -7.57 6.48 -16.39
C THR A 288 -7.71 7.59 -15.34
N ALA A 289 -8.08 8.80 -15.74
CA ALA A 289 -8.26 9.92 -14.83
C ALA A 289 -9.44 9.67 -13.86
N ILE A 290 -10.56 9.12 -14.36
CA ILE A 290 -11.71 8.72 -13.55
C ILE A 290 -11.27 7.70 -12.49
N LEU A 291 -10.54 6.66 -12.89
CA LEU A 291 -10.09 5.58 -12.04
C LEU A 291 -9.12 6.05 -10.95
N MET A 292 -8.10 6.82 -11.32
CA MET A 292 -7.15 7.41 -10.37
C MET A 292 -7.83 8.36 -9.39
N ASN A 293 -8.73 9.24 -9.88
CA ASN A 293 -9.45 10.17 -9.01
C ASN A 293 -10.39 9.44 -8.05
N TRP A 294 -11.04 8.37 -8.50
CA TRP A 294 -11.85 7.52 -7.63
C TRP A 294 -10.98 6.90 -6.53
N ALA A 295 -9.83 6.31 -6.89
CA ALA A 295 -8.93 5.68 -5.94
C ALA A 295 -8.43 6.69 -4.89
N TYR A 296 -7.96 7.87 -5.29
CA TYR A 296 -7.51 8.90 -4.34
C TYR A 296 -8.61 9.39 -3.39
N ARG A 297 -9.88 9.36 -3.78
CA ARG A 297 -11.00 9.70 -2.89
C ARG A 297 -11.33 8.59 -1.90
N ASN A 298 -11.11 7.35 -2.26
CA ASN A 298 -11.55 6.18 -1.51
C ASN A 298 -10.43 5.43 -0.77
N TYR A 299 -9.17 5.75 -1.03
CA TYR A 299 -7.99 5.15 -0.39
C TYR A 299 -7.52 6.04 0.75
N ASN A 300 -7.97 5.71 1.96
CA ASN A 300 -7.81 6.55 3.13
C ASN A 300 -6.86 5.97 4.17
N ARG A 301 -6.05 6.85 4.79
CA ARG A 301 -5.25 6.49 5.95
C ARG A 301 -6.12 6.50 7.21
N VAL A 302 -6.16 5.38 7.90
CA VAL A 302 -6.90 5.19 9.14
C VAL A 302 -5.93 4.88 10.28
N SER A 303 -6.16 5.50 11.44
CA SER A 303 -5.40 5.19 12.66
C SER A 303 -6.09 4.10 13.45
N ILE A 304 -5.34 3.11 13.90
CA ILE A 304 -5.81 2.07 14.80
C ILE A 304 -5.02 2.05 16.09
N GLN A 305 -5.72 1.77 17.18
CA GLN A 305 -5.17 1.53 18.50
C GLN A 305 -6.09 0.57 19.22
N ARG A 306 -5.57 -0.08 20.26
CA ARG A 306 -6.43 -0.90 21.13
C ARG A 306 -7.33 -0.02 21.99
N ALA A 307 -8.53 -0.52 22.28
CA ALA A 307 -9.38 0.09 23.30
C ALA A 307 -8.79 -0.11 24.72
N ASP A 308 -9.21 0.73 25.66
CA ASP A 308 -8.91 0.55 27.06
C ASP A 308 -9.43 -0.82 27.53
N GLN A 309 -8.63 -1.53 28.31
CA GLN A 309 -8.98 -2.83 28.86
C GLN A 309 -8.67 -2.90 30.36
N ILE A 310 -9.54 -3.59 31.09
CA ILE A 310 -9.25 -3.95 32.48
C ILE A 310 -8.61 -5.34 32.47
N VAL A 311 -7.39 -5.44 32.97
CA VAL A 311 -6.67 -6.71 33.07
C VAL A 311 -6.23 -6.97 34.47
N GLN A 312 -6.14 -8.25 34.83
CA GLN A 312 -5.52 -8.66 36.05
C GLN A 312 -4.02 -8.84 35.85
N ILE A 313 -3.23 -8.20 36.69
CA ILE A 313 -1.77 -8.22 36.60
C ILE A 313 -1.24 -8.79 37.90
N ARG A 314 -0.29 -9.73 37.84
CA ARG A 314 0.44 -10.19 39.02
C ARG A 314 1.31 -9.05 39.55
N THR A 315 1.24 -8.82 40.85
CA THR A 315 2.04 -7.77 41.51
C THR A 315 3.29 -8.31 42.20
N SER A 316 3.37 -9.63 42.45
CA SER A 316 4.52 -10.30 43.06
C SER A 316 4.60 -11.75 42.58
N GLU A 317 5.74 -12.43 42.91
CA GLU A 317 5.92 -13.87 42.71
C GLU A 317 4.94 -14.70 43.52
N ASP A 318 4.39 -14.14 44.62
CA ASP A 318 3.53 -14.83 45.60
C ASP A 318 2.03 -14.82 45.23
N ASN A 319 1.64 -14.62 43.99
CA ASN A 319 0.26 -14.71 43.45
C ASN A 319 -0.69 -13.54 43.75
N PHE A 320 -0.22 -12.36 44.09
CA PHE A 320 -1.09 -11.19 44.21
C PHE A 320 -1.54 -10.69 42.82
N LEU A 321 -2.85 -10.60 42.62
CA LEU A 321 -3.46 -10.05 41.42
C LEU A 321 -3.89 -8.62 41.71
N LEU A 322 -3.28 -7.67 40.99
CA LEU A 322 -3.73 -6.29 40.92
C LEU A 322 -4.51 -6.12 39.63
N SER A 323 -5.69 -5.54 39.68
CA SER A 323 -6.41 -5.10 38.50
C SER A 323 -5.85 -3.75 38.05
N ALA A 324 -5.58 -3.61 36.76
CA ALA A 324 -5.14 -2.37 36.16
C ALA A 324 -5.95 -2.07 34.90
N VAL A 325 -6.17 -0.80 34.61
CA VAL A 325 -6.64 -0.37 33.31
C VAL A 325 -5.45 -0.32 32.39
N VAL A 326 -5.48 -1.12 31.33
CA VAL A 326 -4.47 -1.09 30.27
C VAL A 326 -4.95 -0.16 29.19
N LYS A 327 -4.17 0.87 28.90
CA LYS A 327 -4.48 1.88 27.88
C LYS A 327 -3.51 1.79 26.71
N PRO A 328 -3.97 2.13 25.50
CA PRO A 328 -3.06 2.25 24.38
C PRO A 328 -2.05 3.37 24.65
N SER A 329 -0.76 3.09 24.45
CA SER A 329 0.32 4.07 24.53
C SER A 329 0.78 4.54 23.15
N THR A 330 0.48 3.74 22.12
CA THR A 330 0.80 4.05 20.74
C THR A 330 -0.36 3.70 19.81
N SER A 331 -0.40 4.33 18.65
CA SER A 331 -1.27 3.97 17.54
C SER A 331 -0.44 3.61 16.31
N THR A 332 -0.99 2.83 15.40
CA THR A 332 -0.43 2.63 14.06
C THR A 332 -1.43 3.08 13.00
N THR A 333 -1.00 3.20 11.77
CA THR A 333 -1.86 3.61 10.67
C THR A 333 -1.85 2.57 9.56
N TYR A 334 -2.97 2.41 8.91
CA TYR A 334 -3.12 1.57 7.73
C TYR A 334 -3.89 2.30 6.64
N MET A 335 -3.89 1.71 5.44
CA MET A 335 -4.69 2.22 4.33
C MET A 335 -5.97 1.37 4.20
N ALA A 336 -7.13 2.04 4.16
CA ALA A 336 -8.44 1.43 3.97
C ALA A 336 -9.04 1.86 2.63
N TRP A 337 -9.66 0.90 1.93
CA TRP A 337 -10.41 1.12 0.69
C TRP A 337 -11.65 0.21 0.69
N PRO A 338 -12.62 0.43 -0.20
CA PRO A 338 -13.91 -0.29 -0.18
C PRO A 338 -13.82 -1.82 -0.23
N GLY A 339 -12.81 -2.36 -0.91
CA GLY A 339 -12.55 -3.80 -1.00
C GLY A 339 -11.56 -4.36 0.01
N SER A 340 -11.04 -3.51 0.92
CA SER A 340 -10.07 -3.97 1.92
C SER A 340 -10.69 -4.96 2.89
N LYS A 341 -9.92 -6.00 3.24
CA LYS A 341 -10.34 -6.96 4.27
C LYS A 341 -10.23 -6.36 5.67
N ASP A 342 -10.93 -7.00 6.59
CA ASP A 342 -10.83 -6.64 8.01
C ASP A 342 -9.44 -6.98 8.57
N PHE A 343 -9.08 -6.27 9.65
CA PHE A 343 -7.83 -6.53 10.34
C PHE A 343 -7.87 -7.81 11.14
N THR A 344 -6.74 -8.49 11.16
CA THR A 344 -6.40 -9.46 12.18
C THR A 344 -5.35 -8.87 13.10
N TYR A 345 -5.30 -9.34 14.36
CA TYR A 345 -4.28 -8.90 15.29
C TYR A 345 -3.84 -10.04 16.20
N GLN A 346 -2.59 -9.98 16.62
CA GLN A 346 -2.01 -10.87 17.62
C GLN A 346 -1.41 -10.03 18.74
N THR A 347 -1.83 -10.32 19.98
CA THR A 347 -1.31 -9.64 21.15
C THR A 347 -0.33 -10.55 21.90
N SER A 348 0.86 -10.03 22.14
CA SER A 348 1.90 -10.64 22.95
C SER A 348 2.03 -9.90 24.26
N MET A 349 1.93 -10.62 25.39
CA MET A 349 2.19 -10.04 26.72
C MET A 349 3.68 -9.88 26.90
N LEU A 350 4.08 -8.67 27.28
CA LEU A 350 5.44 -8.41 27.71
C LEU A 350 5.58 -8.92 29.15
N SER A 351 6.75 -9.48 29.52
CA SER A 351 7.03 -9.87 30.90
C SER A 351 7.28 -8.60 31.73
N PRO A 352 6.31 -8.11 32.50
CA PRO A 352 6.51 -6.92 33.28
C PRO A 352 7.47 -7.22 34.46
N ASN A 353 8.31 -6.26 34.82
CA ASN A 353 9.02 -6.32 36.07
C ASN A 353 8.02 -6.20 37.22
N TYR A 354 8.16 -7.03 38.23
CA TYR A 354 7.32 -6.96 39.43
C TYR A 354 7.99 -6.14 40.53
N PRO A 355 7.22 -5.29 41.22
CA PRO A 355 5.81 -4.96 41.00
C PRO A 355 5.61 -4.07 39.78
N VAL A 356 4.46 -4.21 39.11
CA VAL A 356 4.11 -3.43 37.89
C VAL A 356 4.01 -1.95 38.25
N ALA A 357 4.77 -1.12 37.58
CA ALA A 357 4.74 0.32 37.77
C ALA A 357 3.63 0.98 36.92
N ASN A 358 3.18 2.16 37.36
CA ASN A 358 2.28 2.98 36.56
C ASN A 358 2.98 3.39 35.22
N ASN A 359 2.26 3.31 34.12
CA ASN A 359 2.77 3.51 32.75
C ASN A 359 3.77 2.45 32.26
N GLN A 360 3.94 1.34 32.96
CA GLN A 360 4.75 0.22 32.47
C GLN A 360 4.07 -0.41 31.25
N LEU A 361 4.86 -0.72 30.21
CA LEU A 361 4.37 -1.44 29.03
C LEU A 361 3.98 -2.87 29.40
N ILE A 362 2.80 -3.29 28.99
CA ILE A 362 2.20 -4.58 29.35
C ILE A 362 2.06 -5.50 28.15
N SER A 363 1.71 -4.98 26.99
CA SER A 363 1.57 -5.81 25.80
C SER A 363 1.96 -5.07 24.53
N SER A 364 2.35 -5.85 23.52
CA SER A 364 2.45 -5.45 22.14
C SER A 364 1.32 -6.11 21.34
N THR A 365 0.73 -5.38 20.43
CA THR A 365 -0.25 -5.93 19.47
C THR A 365 0.23 -5.68 18.08
N ASP A 366 0.46 -6.76 17.33
CA ASP A 366 0.80 -6.72 15.93
C ASP A 366 -0.48 -6.80 15.10
N TRP A 367 -0.62 -5.85 14.18
CA TRP A 367 -1.78 -5.74 13.31
C TRP A 367 -1.42 -6.18 11.90
N SER A 368 -2.27 -7.00 11.29
CA SER A 368 -2.10 -7.50 9.94
C SER A 368 -3.36 -7.29 9.11
N GLN A 369 -3.17 -7.01 7.82
CA GLN A 369 -4.21 -6.92 6.82
C GLN A 369 -3.77 -7.76 5.62
N ASP A 370 -4.64 -8.62 5.11
CA ASP A 370 -4.33 -9.55 4.01
C ASP A 370 -3.03 -10.36 4.22
N SER A 371 -2.77 -10.77 5.48
CA SER A 371 -1.56 -11.49 5.91
C SER A 371 -0.27 -10.65 5.92
N ALA A 372 -0.32 -9.37 5.58
CA ALA A 372 0.81 -8.45 5.70
C ALA A 372 0.74 -7.69 7.03
N GLN A 373 1.84 -7.63 7.77
CA GLN A 373 1.92 -6.82 8.98
C GLN A 373 1.88 -5.33 8.60
N VAL A 374 0.90 -4.61 9.14
CA VAL A 374 0.71 -3.16 8.88
C VAL A 374 1.30 -2.29 9.97
N GLY A 375 1.55 -2.84 11.15
CA GLY A 375 2.20 -2.15 12.26
C GLY A 375 1.97 -2.81 13.60
N SER A 376 2.55 -2.21 14.63
CA SER A 376 2.41 -2.66 16.02
C SER A 376 1.98 -1.52 16.92
N THR A 377 1.19 -1.84 17.95
CA THR A 377 0.78 -0.89 18.99
C THR A 377 1.14 -1.42 20.35
N MET A 378 1.46 -0.52 21.28
CA MET A 378 1.80 -0.84 22.65
C MET A 378 0.68 -0.42 23.59
N THR A 379 0.52 -1.16 24.68
CA THR A 379 -0.36 -0.80 25.79
C THR A 379 0.43 -0.69 27.08
N GLN A 380 -0.03 0.18 27.98
CA GLN A 380 0.60 0.41 29.28
C GLN A 380 -0.40 0.31 30.43
N ALA A 381 0.08 -0.06 31.59
CA ALA A 381 -0.72 -0.14 32.79
C ALA A 381 -1.01 1.24 33.38
N HIS A 382 -2.29 1.51 33.68
CA HIS A 382 -2.70 2.61 34.53
C HIS A 382 -3.25 2.04 35.83
N LEU A 383 -2.47 2.13 36.88
CA LEU A 383 -2.85 1.64 38.23
C LEU A 383 -3.79 2.65 38.89
N THR A 384 -4.95 2.19 39.34
CA THR A 384 -5.92 3.02 40.05
C THR A 384 -6.34 2.33 41.37
N LEU A 385 -6.62 3.11 42.39
CA LEU A 385 -7.07 2.60 43.68
C LEU A 385 -8.33 1.72 43.62
N TRP A 386 -9.19 1.96 42.63
CA TRP A 386 -10.43 1.22 42.41
C TRP A 386 -10.24 -0.18 41.80
N THR A 387 -9.03 -0.48 41.35
CA THR A 387 -8.67 -1.76 40.72
C THR A 387 -7.92 -2.72 41.68
N ILE A 388 -7.76 -2.34 42.95
CA ILE A 388 -7.08 -3.19 43.92
C ILE A 388 -8.13 -4.09 44.60
N PRO A 389 -8.15 -5.40 44.38
CA PRO A 389 -8.97 -6.30 45.17
C PRO A 389 -8.44 -6.31 46.61
N ALA A 390 -9.30 -5.99 47.57
CA ALA A 390 -8.94 -5.92 48.98
C ALA A 390 -8.76 -7.33 49.59
N TYR A 391 -7.79 -8.10 49.14
CA TYR A 391 -7.53 -9.43 49.69
C TYR A 391 -6.75 -9.44 51.02
N ASN A 392 -5.97 -8.40 51.33
CA ASN A 392 -5.32 -8.22 52.60
C ASN A 392 -4.93 -6.76 52.83
N LEU A 393 -5.38 -6.17 53.92
CA LEU A 393 -5.01 -4.81 54.36
C LEU A 393 -3.49 -4.67 54.61
N PHE A 394 -2.80 -5.76 54.90
CA PHE A 394 -1.35 -5.76 55.12
C PHE A 394 -0.54 -5.55 53.83
N ASP A 395 -1.06 -5.97 52.69
CA ASP A 395 -0.35 -5.84 51.41
C ASP A 395 -0.58 -4.51 50.70
N LEU A 396 -1.63 -3.76 51.09
CA LEU A 396 -1.81 -2.38 50.67
C LEU A 396 -0.60 -1.49 51.03
N TYR A 397 0.06 -1.80 52.14
CA TYR A 397 1.28 -1.10 52.56
C TYR A 397 2.46 -1.36 51.64
N SER A 398 2.56 -2.53 51.06
CA SER A 398 3.65 -2.87 50.14
C SER A 398 3.47 -2.26 48.74
N VAL A 399 2.23 -2.03 48.30
CA VAL A 399 1.90 -1.44 46.99
C VAL A 399 1.69 0.08 47.04
N ALA A 400 1.45 0.67 48.21
CA ALA A 400 1.23 2.10 48.37
C ALA A 400 2.32 3.00 47.72
N PRO A 401 3.62 2.68 47.84
CA PRO A 401 4.69 3.45 47.20
C PRO A 401 4.61 3.50 45.68
N TYR A 402 4.00 2.48 45.04
CA TYR A 402 3.88 2.36 43.60
C TYR A 402 2.62 3.06 43.06
N LEU A 403 1.58 3.19 43.90
CA LEU A 403 0.34 3.88 43.60
C LEU A 403 0.46 5.40 43.71
N PHE A 404 1.25 5.86 44.67
CA PHE A 404 1.35 7.29 45.03
C PHE A 404 2.63 7.97 44.53
N GLY A 405 3.53 7.25 43.89
CA GLY A 405 4.85 7.76 43.50
C GLY A 405 5.72 8.06 44.70
N ARG A 406 6.97 7.65 44.71
CA ARG A 406 7.96 8.24 45.61
C ARG A 406 8.28 9.65 45.08
N ASN A 407 8.06 10.66 45.93
CA ASN A 407 8.73 11.94 45.78
C ASN A 407 10.24 11.77 45.81
#